data_0fb2d4e4b03b12dfa355a763c6cb5061
#
_entry.id   0fb2d4e4b03b12dfa355a763c6cb5061
#
_cell.length_a   1.000
_cell.length_b   1.000
_cell.length_c   1.000
_cell.angle_alpha   90.00
_cell.angle_beta   90.00
_cell.angle_gamma   90.00
#
_symmetry.space_group_name_H-M   'P 1'
#
loop_
_entity.id
_entity.type
_entity.pdbx_description
1 polymer ?
#
loop_
_entity_poly.entity_id
_entity_poly.type
_entity_poly.pdbx_seq_one_letter_code
_entity_poly.pdbx_strand_id
1 'polypeptide(L)'
;YIEIIEGDATRQESVFNAMKYLFNNVSDEDFIYIHDGDRPLLSTSLLRRIESESNRHEVIIPALKVFDSLYDYDKKEYVDRSKYRMIQTPQVSKYKLLKEAFRLNQDHLEDFKDEGSIIRTIYDDIHFIDGDIYNIKVTDEETYSLANLYLKENRHAQ
;
A
#
# COMPACT_ATOMS: atom_id res chain seq x y z
N TYR A 1 -12.24 12.64 -12.80
CA TYR A 1 -12.02 11.81 -13.98
C TYR A 1 -11.73 10.37 -13.51
N ILE A 2 -12.45 9.38 -14.03
CA ILE A 2 -12.31 7.97 -13.66
C ILE A 2 -12.11 7.17 -14.94
N GLU A 3 -11.08 6.33 -14.95
CA GLU A 3 -10.83 5.35 -16.00
C GLU A 3 -10.86 3.95 -15.42
N ILE A 4 -11.34 2.99 -16.22
CA ILE A 4 -11.36 1.58 -15.86
C ILE A 4 -10.34 0.87 -16.72
N ILE A 5 -9.35 0.26 -16.08
CA ILE A 5 -8.29 -0.50 -16.74
C ILE A 5 -8.49 -1.98 -16.45
N GLU A 6 -8.37 -2.81 -17.48
CA GLU A 6 -8.45 -4.26 -17.33
C GLU A 6 -7.33 -4.78 -16.42
N GLY A 7 -7.70 -5.59 -15.44
CA GLY A 7 -6.76 -6.27 -14.56
C GLY A 7 -6.04 -7.44 -15.26
N ASP A 8 -5.23 -8.14 -14.49
CA ASP A 8 -4.48 -9.31 -14.97
C ASP A 8 -4.52 -10.43 -13.91
N ALA A 9 -3.74 -11.50 -14.11
CA ALA A 9 -3.74 -12.69 -13.26
C ALA A 9 -3.35 -12.41 -11.80
N THR A 10 -2.47 -11.45 -11.58
CA THR A 10 -2.03 -11.04 -10.24
C THR A 10 -2.34 -9.56 -9.98
N ARG A 11 -2.33 -9.18 -8.68
CA ARG A 11 -2.46 -7.79 -8.25
C ARG A 11 -1.38 -6.90 -8.89
N GLN A 12 -0.14 -7.37 -8.92
CA GLN A 12 0.98 -6.58 -9.43
C GLN A 12 0.93 -6.41 -10.96
N GLU A 13 0.49 -7.42 -11.69
CA GLU A 13 0.25 -7.31 -13.13
C GLU A 13 -0.88 -6.33 -13.44
N SER A 14 -1.94 -6.34 -12.65
CA SER A 14 -3.05 -5.37 -12.75
C SER A 14 -2.56 -3.93 -12.51
N VAL A 15 -1.73 -3.71 -11.50
CA VAL A 15 -1.08 -2.41 -11.24
C VAL A 15 -0.19 -2.02 -12.41
N PHE A 16 0.59 -2.94 -12.95
CA PHE A 16 1.45 -2.67 -14.10
C PHE A 16 0.67 -2.26 -15.34
N ASN A 17 -0.49 -2.87 -15.60
CA ASN A 17 -1.38 -2.46 -16.70
C ASN A 17 -1.89 -1.02 -16.50
N ALA A 18 -2.30 -0.67 -15.28
CA ALA A 18 -2.70 0.70 -14.96
C ALA A 18 -1.54 1.70 -15.16
N MET A 19 -0.32 1.32 -14.79
CA MET A 19 0.86 2.16 -15.00
C MET A 19 1.19 2.39 -16.48
N LYS A 20 1.03 1.37 -17.34
CA LYS A 20 1.18 1.52 -18.79
C LYS A 20 0.21 2.56 -19.36
N TYR A 21 -1.01 2.59 -18.84
CA TYR A 21 -1.99 3.61 -19.21
C TYR A 21 -1.55 5.03 -18.81
N LEU A 22 -0.88 5.17 -17.67
CA LEU A 22 -0.41 6.46 -17.17
C LEU A 22 0.80 7.02 -17.94
N PHE A 23 1.53 6.20 -18.70
CA PHE A 23 2.85 6.50 -19.26
C PHE A 23 2.97 7.88 -19.98
N ASN A 24 1.89 8.34 -20.65
CA ASN A 24 1.90 9.63 -21.36
C ASN A 24 1.15 10.74 -20.61
N ASN A 25 0.61 10.46 -19.42
CA ASN A 25 -0.32 11.36 -18.73
C ASN A 25 0.19 11.86 -17.38
N VAL A 26 1.36 11.38 -16.93
CA VAL A 26 1.96 11.74 -15.64
C VAL A 26 3.44 12.04 -15.80
N SER A 27 3.92 12.97 -14.98
CA SER A 27 5.33 13.33 -14.88
C SER A 27 6.08 12.33 -14.00
N ASP A 28 7.37 12.14 -14.28
CA ASP A 28 8.26 11.34 -13.43
C ASP A 28 8.32 11.83 -11.97
N GLU A 29 8.04 13.11 -11.74
CA GLU A 29 8.02 13.73 -10.41
C GLU A 29 6.64 13.70 -9.72
N ASP A 30 5.59 13.24 -10.41
CA ASP A 30 4.27 13.08 -9.80
C ASP A 30 4.26 11.92 -8.80
N PHE A 31 3.46 12.07 -7.76
CA PHE A 31 3.21 10.99 -6.80
C PHE A 31 2.04 10.12 -7.23
N ILE A 32 2.26 8.83 -7.28
CA ILE A 32 1.23 7.82 -7.54
C ILE A 32 0.81 7.18 -6.23
N TYR A 33 -0.50 7.14 -6.00
CA TYR A 33 -1.14 6.52 -4.84
C TYR A 33 -1.78 5.20 -5.28
N ILE A 34 -1.24 4.07 -4.84
CA ILE A 34 -1.81 2.76 -5.13
C ILE A 34 -2.53 2.26 -3.90
N HIS A 35 -3.84 2.08 -4.03
CA HIS A 35 -4.72 1.71 -2.94
C HIS A 35 -5.51 0.45 -3.24
N ASP A 36 -5.58 -0.44 -2.25
CA ASP A 36 -6.37 -1.68 -2.35
C ASP A 36 -7.86 -1.35 -2.40
N GLY A 37 -8.58 -1.86 -3.39
CA GLY A 37 -10.03 -1.64 -3.53
C GLY A 37 -10.87 -2.26 -2.41
N ASP A 38 -10.32 -3.19 -1.66
CA ASP A 38 -10.92 -3.83 -0.49
C ASP A 38 -10.60 -3.11 0.84
N ARG A 39 -10.07 -1.86 0.78
CA ARG A 39 -9.91 -0.96 1.94
C ARG A 39 -10.81 0.28 1.78
N PRO A 40 -12.11 0.15 2.04
CA PRO A 40 -13.08 1.21 1.74
C PRO A 40 -13.04 2.41 2.71
N LEU A 41 -12.30 2.31 3.81
CA LEU A 41 -12.33 3.29 4.90
C LEU A 41 -11.07 4.18 4.95
N LEU A 42 -10.57 4.57 3.79
CA LEU A 42 -9.43 5.48 3.69
C LEU A 42 -9.80 6.86 4.24
N SER A 43 -9.14 7.28 5.31
CA SER A 43 -9.41 8.55 5.98
C SER A 43 -8.68 9.73 5.33
N THR A 44 -9.30 10.90 5.38
CA THR A 44 -8.65 12.17 4.99
C THR A 44 -7.43 12.47 5.86
N SER A 45 -7.47 12.08 7.13
CA SER A 45 -6.35 12.22 8.07
C SER A 45 -5.12 11.44 7.60
N LEU A 46 -5.29 10.19 7.14
CA LEU A 46 -4.18 9.40 6.60
C LEU A 46 -3.62 10.03 5.32
N LEU A 47 -4.48 10.48 4.42
CA LEU A 47 -4.05 11.16 3.18
C LEU A 47 -3.23 12.43 3.48
N ARG A 48 -3.65 13.25 4.44
CA ARG A 48 -2.91 14.44 4.86
C ARG A 48 -1.55 14.11 5.48
N ARG A 49 -1.44 13.04 6.25
CA ARG A 49 -0.13 12.58 6.78
C ARG A 49 0.81 12.17 5.65
N ILE A 50 0.32 11.43 4.67
CA ILE A 50 1.10 11.08 3.48
C ILE A 50 1.56 12.34 2.74
N GLU A 51 0.64 13.26 2.46
CA GLU A 51 0.93 14.51 1.75
C GLU A 51 1.98 15.35 2.48
N SER A 52 1.92 15.43 3.81
CA SER A 52 2.89 16.21 4.60
C SER A 52 4.33 15.69 4.49
N GLU A 53 4.51 14.41 4.18
CA GLU A 53 5.83 13.78 4.02
C GLU A 53 6.34 13.80 2.57
N SER A 54 5.49 14.08 1.59
CA SER A 54 5.84 14.03 0.16
C SER A 54 6.90 15.07 -0.26
N ASN A 55 7.10 16.12 0.53
CA ASN A 55 8.16 17.12 0.30
C ASN A 55 9.56 16.62 0.71
N ARG A 56 9.66 15.54 1.48
CA ARG A 56 10.90 15.02 2.04
C ARG A 56 11.25 13.61 1.59
N HIS A 57 10.23 12.85 1.20
CA HIS A 57 10.38 11.43 0.89
C HIS A 57 9.75 11.11 -0.46
N GLU A 58 10.43 10.28 -1.25
CA GLU A 58 9.95 9.86 -2.56
C GLU A 58 9.08 8.59 -2.50
N VAL A 59 9.15 7.84 -1.40
CA VAL A 59 8.33 6.64 -1.12
C VAL A 59 7.79 6.71 0.30
N ILE A 60 6.46 6.61 0.44
CA ILE A 60 5.75 6.76 1.72
C ILE A 60 4.75 5.62 1.86
N ILE A 61 4.86 4.85 2.94
CA ILE A 61 4.02 3.67 3.18
C ILE A 61 3.45 3.73 4.59
N PRO A 62 2.12 3.71 4.76
CA PRO A 62 1.50 3.61 6.06
C PRO A 62 1.64 2.20 6.64
N ALA A 63 1.93 2.13 7.93
CA ALA A 63 2.12 0.86 8.61
C ALA A 63 1.64 0.92 10.07
N LEU A 64 1.10 -0.18 10.56
CA LEU A 64 0.68 -0.33 11.95
C LEU A 64 1.69 -1.13 12.76
N LYS A 65 1.78 -0.84 14.04
CA LYS A 65 2.53 -1.65 15.00
C LYS A 65 1.82 -2.98 15.22
N VAL A 66 2.61 -4.02 15.46
CA VAL A 66 2.09 -5.33 15.86
C VAL A 66 1.98 -5.36 17.38
N PHE A 67 0.78 -5.62 17.91
CA PHE A 67 0.51 -5.69 19.34
C PHE A 67 0.48 -7.13 19.87
N ASP A 68 0.07 -8.09 19.04
CA ASP A 68 0.05 -9.50 19.40
C ASP A 68 1.45 -10.12 19.33
N SER A 69 1.64 -11.20 20.08
CA SER A 69 2.86 -12.01 19.98
C SER A 69 2.91 -12.68 18.60
N LEU A 70 4.07 -12.64 17.96
CA LEU A 70 4.30 -13.32 16.70
C LEU A 70 5.11 -14.59 16.92
N TYR A 71 4.74 -15.63 16.21
CA TYR A 71 5.41 -16.93 16.21
C TYR A 71 5.79 -17.31 14.78
N ASP A 72 7.06 -17.58 14.54
CA ASP A 72 7.56 -18.10 13.28
C ASP A 72 7.31 -19.61 13.24
N TYR A 73 6.37 -20.02 12.40
CA TYR A 73 5.92 -21.40 12.31
C TYR A 73 7.00 -22.35 11.77
N ASP A 74 7.83 -21.86 10.85
CA ASP A 74 8.87 -22.67 10.21
C ASP A 74 10.06 -22.85 11.14
N LYS A 75 10.49 -21.79 11.81
CA LYS A 75 11.59 -21.81 12.77
C LYS A 75 11.18 -22.30 14.16
N LYS A 76 9.87 -22.40 14.42
CA LYS A 76 9.29 -22.81 15.71
C LYS A 76 9.74 -21.95 16.89
N GLU A 77 9.78 -20.62 16.68
CA GLU A 77 10.24 -19.66 17.69
C GLU A 77 9.36 -18.42 17.78
N TYR A 78 9.35 -17.78 18.94
CA TYR A 78 8.77 -16.45 19.07
C TYR A 78 9.70 -15.41 18.48
N VAL A 79 9.14 -14.45 17.75
CA VAL A 79 9.90 -13.34 17.15
C VAL A 79 9.67 -12.03 17.88
N ASP A 80 10.66 -11.17 17.86
CA ASP A 80 10.54 -9.82 18.42
C ASP A 80 9.63 -8.96 17.54
N ARG A 81 8.36 -8.82 17.94
CA ARG A 81 7.33 -8.05 17.21
C ARG A 81 7.71 -6.58 16.98
N SER A 82 8.63 -6.02 17.78
CA SER A 82 9.04 -4.63 17.61
C SER A 82 9.70 -4.35 16.27
N LYS A 83 10.25 -5.39 15.63
CA LYS A 83 10.89 -5.35 14.32
C LYS A 83 9.93 -5.46 13.15
N TYR A 84 8.64 -5.69 13.40
CA TYR A 84 7.64 -5.93 12.37
C TYR A 84 6.61 -4.81 12.32
N ARG A 85 6.03 -4.61 11.15
CA ARG A 85 4.93 -3.70 10.90
C ARG A 85 3.90 -4.37 10.00
N MET A 86 2.64 -4.04 10.20
CA MET A 86 1.56 -4.41 9.28
C MET A 86 1.42 -3.31 8.24
N ILE A 87 1.74 -3.62 7.00
CA ILE A 87 1.75 -2.68 5.89
C ILE A 87 0.31 -2.43 5.43
N GLN A 88 0.00 -1.17 5.18
CA GLN A 88 -1.28 -0.74 4.62
C GLN A 88 -1.09 -0.09 3.25
N THR A 89 -2.18 0.25 2.61
CA THR A 89 -2.25 1.13 1.45
C THR A 89 -3.09 2.38 1.79
N PRO A 90 -2.95 3.52 1.08
CA PRO A 90 -2.21 3.66 -0.16
C PRO A 90 -0.69 3.60 0.04
N GLN A 91 0.00 2.90 -0.85
CA GLN A 91 1.44 3.00 -0.97
C GLN A 91 1.74 4.08 -2.00
N VAL A 92 2.59 5.01 -1.65
CA VAL A 92 2.78 6.23 -2.41
C VAL A 92 4.23 6.38 -2.80
N SER A 93 4.47 6.65 -4.08
CA SER A 93 5.82 6.88 -4.57
C SER A 93 5.86 7.82 -5.75
N LYS A 94 7.01 8.41 -6.01
CA LYS A 94 7.30 9.09 -7.27
C LYS A 94 7.12 8.12 -8.45
N TYR A 95 6.48 8.60 -9.53
CA TYR A 95 6.22 7.78 -10.71
C TYR A 95 7.50 7.20 -11.32
N LYS A 96 8.59 7.98 -11.36
CA LYS A 96 9.90 7.52 -11.86
C LYS A 96 10.39 6.23 -11.18
N LEU A 97 10.24 6.14 -9.84
CA LEU A 97 10.68 4.96 -9.08
C LEU A 97 9.77 3.75 -9.35
N LEU A 98 8.47 3.98 -9.33
CA LEU A 98 7.48 2.94 -9.58
C LEU A 98 7.65 2.36 -10.99
N LYS A 99 7.74 3.24 -12.00
CA LYS A 99 7.95 2.88 -13.41
C LYS A 99 9.20 2.02 -13.60
N GLU A 100 10.34 2.45 -13.04
CA GLU A 100 11.62 1.75 -13.21
C GLU A 100 11.61 0.40 -12.46
N ALA A 101 11.07 0.36 -11.23
CA ALA A 101 10.97 -0.87 -10.46
C ALA A 101 10.13 -1.93 -11.20
N PHE A 102 8.96 -1.55 -11.72
CA PHE A 102 8.12 -2.46 -12.50
C PHE A 102 8.76 -2.89 -13.82
N ARG A 103 9.44 -1.97 -14.51
CA ARG A 103 10.15 -2.28 -15.77
C ARG A 103 11.23 -3.34 -15.55
N LEU A 104 12.01 -3.22 -14.50
CA LEU A 104 13.11 -4.15 -14.20
C LEU A 104 12.63 -5.52 -13.71
N ASN A 105 11.45 -5.59 -13.12
CA ASN A 105 10.91 -6.82 -12.53
C ASN A 105 9.72 -7.40 -13.31
N GLN A 106 9.43 -6.93 -14.53
CA GLN A 106 8.22 -7.27 -15.28
C GLN A 106 8.02 -8.77 -15.56
N ASP A 107 9.11 -9.55 -15.58
CA ASP A 107 9.08 -10.98 -15.91
C ASP A 107 8.80 -11.89 -14.68
N HIS A 108 8.67 -11.29 -13.47
CA HIS A 108 8.44 -12.02 -12.22
C HIS A 108 7.70 -11.17 -11.16
N LEU A 109 6.67 -10.44 -11.62
CA LEU A 109 5.87 -9.57 -10.75
C LEU A 109 5.13 -10.34 -9.64
N GLU A 110 4.85 -11.61 -9.84
CA GLU A 110 4.20 -12.51 -8.87
C GLU A 110 5.04 -12.74 -7.60
N ASP A 111 6.34 -12.52 -7.65
CA ASP A 111 7.22 -12.67 -6.48
C ASP A 111 7.01 -11.56 -5.44
N PHE A 112 6.43 -10.43 -5.85
CA PHE A 112 6.25 -9.26 -5.01
C PHE A 112 4.86 -9.21 -4.38
N LYS A 113 4.79 -8.69 -3.16
CA LYS A 113 3.53 -8.62 -2.41
C LYS A 113 2.84 -7.27 -2.52
N ASP A 114 3.62 -6.21 -2.73
CA ASP A 114 3.15 -4.83 -2.78
C ASP A 114 4.14 -3.93 -3.54
N GLU A 115 3.81 -2.65 -3.69
CA GLU A 115 4.65 -1.68 -4.41
C GLU A 115 5.96 -1.40 -3.67
N GLY A 116 5.91 -1.37 -2.34
CA GLY A 116 7.12 -1.19 -1.52
C GLY A 116 8.14 -2.29 -1.76
N SER A 117 7.71 -3.54 -1.87
CA SER A 117 8.60 -4.68 -2.12
C SER A 117 9.25 -4.63 -3.51
N ILE A 118 8.51 -4.17 -4.54
CA ILE A 118 9.09 -3.97 -5.89
C ILE A 118 10.06 -2.79 -5.88
N ILE A 119 9.66 -1.64 -5.34
CA ILE A 119 10.51 -0.45 -5.28
C ILE A 119 11.81 -0.73 -4.52
N ARG A 120 11.75 -1.56 -3.48
CA ARG A 120 12.91 -1.95 -2.68
C ARG A 120 14.03 -2.62 -3.48
N THR A 121 13.75 -3.15 -4.66
CA THR A 121 14.77 -3.72 -5.54
C THR A 121 15.73 -2.68 -6.13
N ILE A 122 15.32 -1.40 -6.16
CA ILE A 122 16.08 -0.30 -6.78
C ILE A 122 16.28 0.90 -5.86
N TYR A 123 15.52 1.00 -4.76
CA TYR A 123 15.49 2.18 -3.90
C TYR A 123 15.32 1.78 -2.44
N ASP A 124 16.24 2.25 -1.59
CA ASP A 124 16.34 1.80 -0.19
C ASP A 124 15.59 2.69 0.81
N ASP A 125 15.39 3.97 0.49
CA ASP A 125 14.82 4.96 1.41
C ASP A 125 13.28 4.94 1.37
N ILE A 126 12.70 3.89 1.94
CA ILE A 126 11.24 3.78 2.12
C ILE A 126 10.86 4.39 3.46
N HIS A 127 10.09 5.46 3.43
CA HIS A 127 9.60 6.13 4.62
C HIS A 127 8.28 5.53 5.11
N PHE A 128 8.30 4.97 6.32
CA PHE A 128 7.10 4.42 6.95
C PHE A 128 6.49 5.46 7.89
N ILE A 129 5.18 5.69 7.73
CA ILE A 129 4.38 6.55 8.60
C ILE A 129 3.39 5.73 9.41
N ASP A 130 2.86 6.30 10.48
CA ASP A 130 1.78 5.67 11.23
C ASP A 130 0.54 5.52 10.34
N GLY A 131 0.06 4.28 10.22
CA GLY A 131 -1.16 3.93 9.51
C GLY A 131 -2.43 4.37 10.23
N ASP A 132 -3.55 3.82 9.81
CA ASP A 132 -4.86 4.07 10.40
C ASP A 132 -5.53 2.74 10.75
N ILE A 133 -5.88 2.54 12.01
CA ILE A 133 -6.52 1.31 12.49
C ILE A 133 -7.88 1.06 11.84
N TYR A 134 -8.56 2.12 11.38
CA TYR A 134 -9.84 2.02 10.69
C TYR A 134 -9.71 1.71 9.20
N ASN A 135 -8.51 1.85 8.62
CA ASN A 135 -8.21 1.50 7.23
C ASN A 135 -8.02 -0.02 7.08
N ILE A 136 -9.02 -0.76 7.51
CA ILE A 136 -9.03 -2.22 7.49
C ILE A 136 -9.17 -2.76 6.08
N LYS A 137 -8.67 -3.98 5.87
CA LYS A 137 -8.84 -4.74 4.63
C LYS A 137 -10.05 -5.68 4.78
N VAL A 138 -11.04 -5.53 3.92
CA VAL A 138 -12.27 -6.33 3.94
C VAL A 138 -12.05 -7.57 3.08
N THR A 139 -11.79 -8.70 3.73
CA THR A 139 -11.48 -9.98 3.06
C THR A 139 -12.48 -11.10 3.38
N ASP A 140 -13.32 -10.89 4.40
CA ASP A 140 -14.27 -11.86 4.92
C ASP A 140 -15.50 -11.15 5.51
N GLU A 141 -16.49 -11.95 5.96
CA GLU A 141 -17.75 -11.45 6.51
C GLU A 141 -17.54 -10.70 7.83
N GLU A 142 -16.58 -11.11 8.63
CA GLU A 142 -16.22 -10.47 9.90
C GLU A 142 -15.67 -9.06 9.68
N THR A 143 -14.73 -8.90 8.78
CA THR A 143 -14.14 -7.60 8.43
C THR A 143 -15.15 -6.71 7.70
N TYR A 144 -16.07 -7.28 6.91
CA TYR A 144 -17.18 -6.54 6.32
C TYR A 144 -18.12 -5.96 7.39
N SER A 145 -18.50 -6.79 8.37
CA SER A 145 -19.34 -6.36 9.50
C SER A 145 -18.68 -5.27 10.32
N LEU A 146 -17.36 -5.39 10.54
CA LEU A 146 -16.57 -4.38 11.26
C LEU A 146 -16.49 -3.07 10.47
N ALA A 147 -16.29 -3.12 9.15
CA ALA A 147 -16.31 -1.93 8.30
C ALA A 147 -17.65 -1.17 8.39
N ASN A 148 -18.77 -1.90 8.36
CA ASN A 148 -20.10 -1.30 8.50
C ASN A 148 -20.30 -0.64 9.88
N LEU A 149 -19.75 -1.23 10.94
CA LEU A 149 -19.79 -0.63 12.27
C LEU A 149 -19.02 0.71 12.30
N TYR A 150 -17.81 0.72 11.74
CA TYR A 150 -16.99 1.94 11.67
C TYR A 150 -17.65 3.04 10.84
N LEU A 151 -18.30 2.68 9.72
CA LEU A 151 -19.09 3.61 8.91
C LEU A 151 -20.21 4.25 9.71
N LYS A 152 -21.00 3.45 10.45
CA LYS A 152 -22.12 3.94 11.26
C LYS A 152 -21.68 4.89 12.37
N GLU A 153 -20.52 4.66 12.95
CA GLU A 153 -19.97 5.48 14.01
C GLU A 153 -19.15 6.67 13.53
N ASN A 154 -19.04 6.87 12.19
CA ASN A 154 -18.22 7.90 11.54
C ASN A 154 -16.74 7.91 11.97
N ARG A 155 -16.22 6.78 12.44
CA ARG A 155 -14.85 6.68 12.96
C ARG A 155 -13.78 6.79 11.89
N HIS A 156 -14.13 6.51 10.63
CA HIS A 156 -13.23 6.61 9.48
C HIS A 156 -13.02 8.05 8.98
N ALA A 157 -13.87 9.00 9.40
CA ALA A 157 -13.87 10.39 8.89
C ALA A 157 -12.97 11.35 9.69
N GLN A 158 -12.30 10.86 10.75
CA GLN A 158 -11.47 11.68 11.65
C GLN A 158 -10.02 11.79 11.21
#